data_be512c0a2e0f07f217f8a4f8d3e89d73
#
_entry.id   be512c0a2e0f07f217f8a4f8d3e89d73
#
_cell.length_a   1.000
_cell.length_b   1.000
_cell.length_c   1.000
_cell.angle_alpha   90.00
_cell.angle_beta   90.00
_cell.angle_gamma   90.00
#
_symmetry.space_group_name_H-M   'P 1'
#
loop_
_entity.id
_entity.type
_entity.pdbx_description
1 polymer ?
#
loop_
_entity_poly.entity_id
_entity_poly.type
_entity_poly.pdbx_seq_one_letter_code
_entity_poly.pdbx_strand_id
1 'polypeptide(L)'
;MVNIHIKLNENTIMYIYRNITEKLQRALKIYPVVLIGGARQVGKTTLVKNVLANQGYNYYTLDDRSTLLFAQRDPQGFIENLSGPVVIDEIQRVPELLLAIKYVSDQDPKAGRFVITGSVNPMLLPSVADSLRGR
;
A
#
# COMPACT_ATOMS: atom_id res chain seq x y z
N MET A 1 9.09 0.96 -6.43
CA MET A 1 7.66 0.68 -6.17
C MET A 1 7.14 -0.33 -7.17
N VAL A 2 6.32 -1.25 -6.72
CA VAL A 2 5.69 -2.26 -7.56
C VAL A 2 4.18 -2.15 -7.42
N ASN A 3 3.49 -2.19 -8.55
CA ASN A 3 2.03 -2.25 -8.60
C ASN A 3 1.60 -3.69 -8.81
N ILE A 4 0.79 -4.21 -7.90
CA ILE A 4 0.19 -5.53 -8.02
C ILE A 4 -1.30 -5.33 -8.22
N HIS A 5 -1.80 -5.75 -9.38
CA HIS A 5 -3.21 -5.61 -9.72
C HIS A 5 -3.92 -6.94 -9.55
N ILE A 6 -5.04 -6.91 -8.84
CA ILE A 6 -5.87 -8.09 -8.60
C ILE A 6 -7.09 -8.01 -9.49
N LYS A 7 -7.18 -8.94 -10.45
CA LYS A 7 -8.37 -9.13 -11.26
C LYS A 7 -9.00 -10.44 -10.84
N LEU A 8 -10.19 -10.38 -10.28
CA LEU A 8 -10.83 -11.55 -9.74
C LEU A 8 -12.06 -11.97 -10.55
N ASN A 9 -12.14 -13.25 -10.84
CA ASN A 9 -13.40 -13.94 -11.01
C ASN A 9 -13.43 -15.09 -10.00
N GLU A 10 -14.62 -15.58 -9.70
CA GLU A 10 -14.80 -16.55 -8.62
C GLU A 10 -14.02 -17.84 -8.82
N ASN A 11 -13.86 -18.28 -10.07
CA ASN A 11 -13.25 -19.57 -10.39
C ASN A 11 -11.71 -19.57 -10.27
N THR A 12 -11.10 -18.40 -10.20
CA THR A 12 -9.64 -18.27 -10.16
C THR A 12 -9.12 -17.64 -8.86
N ILE A 13 -10.02 -17.35 -7.91
CA ILE A 13 -9.66 -16.64 -6.67
C ILE A 13 -8.48 -17.31 -5.96
N MET A 14 -8.55 -18.63 -5.74
CA MET A 14 -7.50 -19.35 -5.00
C MET A 14 -6.14 -19.29 -5.71
N TYR A 15 -6.14 -19.44 -7.02
CA TYR A 15 -4.91 -19.43 -7.80
C TYR A 15 -4.28 -18.02 -7.84
N ILE A 16 -5.09 -17.01 -8.11
CA ILE A 16 -4.64 -15.61 -8.15
C ILE A 16 -4.12 -15.19 -6.77
N TYR A 17 -4.82 -15.59 -5.71
CA TYR A 17 -4.42 -15.29 -4.34
C TYR A 17 -3.02 -15.81 -4.06
N ARG A 18 -2.74 -17.07 -4.38
CA ARG A 18 -1.42 -17.67 -4.19
C ARG A 18 -0.35 -16.93 -4.99
N ASN A 19 -0.60 -16.68 -6.26
CA ASN A 19 0.35 -16.00 -7.14
C ASN A 19 0.67 -14.60 -6.64
N ILE A 20 -0.33 -13.85 -6.16
CA ILE A 20 -0.14 -12.51 -5.63
C ILE A 20 0.64 -12.56 -4.32
N THR A 21 0.41 -13.57 -3.49
CA THR A 21 1.17 -13.74 -2.25
C THR A 21 2.65 -13.90 -2.55
N GLU A 22 3.02 -14.74 -3.52
CA GLU A 22 4.41 -14.93 -3.90
C GLU A 22 5.03 -13.66 -4.46
N LYS A 23 4.30 -12.95 -5.33
CA LYS A 23 4.76 -11.68 -5.89
C LYS A 23 4.96 -10.64 -4.81
N LEU A 24 4.04 -10.56 -3.86
CA LEU A 24 4.13 -9.63 -2.75
C LEU A 24 5.38 -9.93 -1.91
N GLN A 25 5.60 -11.18 -1.55
CA GLN A 25 6.76 -11.56 -0.76
C GLN A 25 8.08 -11.19 -1.45
N ARG A 26 8.17 -11.41 -2.75
CA ARG A 26 9.37 -11.03 -3.52
C ARG A 26 9.56 -9.52 -3.59
N ALA A 27 8.48 -8.79 -3.82
CA ALA A 27 8.54 -7.33 -3.89
C ALA A 27 8.98 -6.71 -2.58
N LEU A 28 8.54 -7.27 -1.45
CA LEU A 28 8.90 -6.76 -0.12
C LEU A 28 10.39 -6.91 0.19
N LYS A 29 11.08 -7.80 -0.48
CA LYS A 29 12.53 -7.98 -0.30
C LYS A 29 13.36 -6.99 -1.11
N ILE A 30 12.75 -6.30 -2.05
CA ILE A 30 13.46 -5.45 -3.02
C ILE A 30 13.07 -3.99 -2.89
N TYR A 31 11.78 -3.70 -2.78
CA TYR A 31 11.26 -2.35 -2.90
C TYR A 31 10.86 -1.77 -1.55
N PRO A 32 11.18 -0.48 -1.29
CA PRO A 32 10.73 0.18 -0.06
C PRO A 32 9.21 0.37 -0.02
N VAL A 33 8.59 0.57 -1.18
CA VAL A 33 7.15 0.83 -1.29
C VAL A 33 6.54 -0.15 -2.29
N VAL A 34 5.52 -0.87 -1.84
CA VAL A 34 4.76 -1.80 -2.67
C VAL A 34 3.29 -1.36 -2.66
N LEU A 35 2.75 -1.13 -3.85
CA LEU A 35 1.35 -0.73 -4.01
C LEU A 35 0.54 -1.90 -4.53
N ILE A 36 -0.48 -2.27 -3.78
CA ILE A 36 -1.45 -3.29 -4.19
C ILE A 36 -2.71 -2.57 -4.65
N GLY A 37 -2.92 -2.57 -5.96
CA GLY A 37 -4.09 -1.95 -6.56
C GLY A 37 -5.15 -2.96 -6.96
N GLY A 38 -6.33 -2.48 -7.25
CA GLY A 38 -7.43 -3.31 -7.72
C GLY A 38 -8.76 -2.73 -7.33
N ALA A 39 -9.84 -3.31 -7.86
CA ALA A 39 -11.17 -2.89 -7.51
C ALA A 39 -11.43 -3.13 -6.02
N ARG A 40 -12.23 -2.27 -5.43
CA ARG A 40 -12.72 -2.47 -4.08
C ARG A 40 -13.43 -3.83 -4.01
N GLN A 41 -13.38 -4.50 -2.89
CA GLN A 41 -14.05 -5.81 -2.67
C GLN A 41 -13.38 -7.01 -3.35
N VAL A 42 -12.14 -6.91 -3.78
CA VAL A 42 -11.43 -8.07 -4.34
C VAL A 42 -10.55 -8.78 -3.30
N GLY A 43 -10.75 -8.50 -2.02
CA GLY A 43 -10.02 -9.17 -0.95
C GLY A 43 -8.63 -8.63 -0.68
N LYS A 44 -8.32 -7.42 -1.12
CA LYS A 44 -7.00 -6.81 -0.89
C LYS A 44 -6.67 -6.69 0.59
N THR A 45 -7.61 -6.23 1.39
CA THR A 45 -7.43 -6.08 2.83
C THR A 45 -7.18 -7.42 3.49
N THR A 46 -7.97 -8.43 3.12
CA THR A 46 -7.80 -9.79 3.65
C THR A 46 -6.45 -10.36 3.26
N LEU A 47 -6.05 -10.21 2.01
CA LEU A 47 -4.75 -10.66 1.51
C LEU A 47 -3.62 -10.05 2.33
N VAL A 48 -3.64 -8.73 2.50
CA VAL A 48 -2.59 -8.02 3.21
C VAL A 48 -2.55 -8.42 4.67
N LYS A 49 -3.69 -8.50 5.34
CA LYS A 49 -3.74 -8.93 6.74
C LYS A 49 -3.20 -10.34 6.93
N ASN A 50 -3.59 -11.27 6.05
CA ASN A 50 -3.16 -12.66 6.17
C ASN A 50 -1.68 -12.85 5.86
N VAL A 51 -1.17 -12.13 4.87
CA VAL A 51 0.22 -12.28 4.45
C VAL A 51 1.18 -11.57 5.40
N LEU A 52 0.80 -10.39 5.89
CA LEU A 52 1.72 -9.53 6.63
C LEU A 52 1.54 -9.56 8.15
N ALA A 53 0.43 -10.13 8.65
CA ALA A 53 0.14 -10.15 10.08
C ALA A 53 1.27 -10.75 10.91
N ASN A 54 1.91 -11.80 10.41
CA ASN A 54 2.98 -12.51 11.11
C ASN A 54 4.38 -11.96 10.82
N GLN A 55 4.48 -10.86 10.07
CA GLN A 55 5.76 -10.28 9.67
C GLN A 55 6.05 -8.96 10.36
N GLY A 56 5.31 -8.64 11.41
CA GLY A 56 5.56 -7.44 12.20
C GLY A 56 5.03 -6.14 11.59
N TYR A 57 4.16 -6.22 10.59
CA TYR A 57 3.57 -5.03 9.99
C TYR A 57 2.50 -4.44 10.87
N ASN A 58 2.57 -3.13 11.08
CA ASN A 58 1.49 -2.38 11.68
C ASN A 58 0.48 -1.99 10.60
N TYR A 59 -0.80 -2.11 10.91
CA TYR A 59 -1.87 -1.90 9.94
C TYR A 59 -2.65 -0.64 10.27
N TYR A 60 -2.79 0.22 9.26
CA TYR A 60 -3.58 1.45 9.34
C TYR A 60 -4.53 1.50 8.15
N THR A 61 -5.79 1.75 8.41
CA THR A 61 -6.76 1.95 7.34
C THR A 61 -7.32 3.36 7.37
N LEU A 62 -7.39 3.97 6.20
CA LEU A 62 -7.99 5.31 6.07
C LEU A 62 -9.52 5.26 6.06
N ASP A 63 -10.11 4.06 6.18
CA ASP A 63 -11.53 3.92 6.51
C ASP A 63 -11.82 4.25 7.98
N ASP A 64 -10.81 4.15 8.84
CA ASP A 64 -10.94 4.59 10.24
C ASP A 64 -10.93 6.11 10.31
N ARG A 65 -11.96 6.67 10.94
CA ARG A 65 -12.15 8.12 10.96
C ARG A 65 -10.99 8.87 11.62
N SER A 66 -10.50 8.37 12.73
CA SER A 66 -9.40 9.03 13.46
C SER A 66 -8.12 9.03 12.62
N THR A 67 -7.82 7.90 12.01
CA THR A 67 -6.66 7.76 11.12
C THR A 67 -6.79 8.69 9.91
N LEU A 68 -7.97 8.73 9.30
CA LEU A 68 -8.25 9.59 8.16
C LEU A 68 -8.01 11.06 8.50
N LEU A 69 -8.57 11.52 9.60
CA LEU A 69 -8.46 12.92 10.01
C LEU A 69 -7.00 13.32 10.30
N PHE A 70 -6.26 12.44 10.98
CA PHE A 70 -4.85 12.71 11.25
C PHE A 70 -4.06 12.80 9.94
N ALA A 71 -4.27 11.86 9.04
CA ALA A 71 -3.56 11.83 7.76
C ALA A 71 -3.91 13.04 6.88
N GLN A 72 -5.16 13.48 6.90
CA GLN A 72 -5.59 14.67 6.15
C GLN A 72 -4.99 15.95 6.72
N ARG A 73 -4.92 16.05 8.04
CA ARG A 73 -4.43 17.26 8.71
C ARG A 73 -2.95 17.46 8.49
N ASP A 74 -2.16 16.41 8.56
CA ASP A 74 -0.70 16.48 8.43
C ASP A 74 -0.17 15.21 7.76
N PRO A 75 -0.25 15.12 6.43
CA PRO A 75 0.20 13.93 5.71
C PRO A 75 1.66 13.58 5.99
N GLN A 76 2.54 14.57 5.97
CA GLN A 76 3.97 14.36 6.21
C GLN A 76 4.22 13.87 7.63
N GLY A 77 3.63 14.52 8.63
CA GLY A 77 3.77 14.13 10.02
C GLY A 77 3.17 12.76 10.30
N PHE A 78 2.06 12.42 9.64
CA PHE A 78 1.46 11.10 9.78
C PHE A 78 2.47 10.02 9.38
N ILE A 79 3.07 10.15 8.21
CA ILE A 79 4.04 9.15 7.71
C ILE A 79 5.32 9.15 8.55
N GLU A 80 5.84 10.30 8.92
CA GLU A 80 7.09 10.40 9.69
C GLU A 80 6.98 9.78 11.08
N ASN A 81 5.78 9.78 11.66
CA ASN A 81 5.56 9.21 12.99
C ASN A 81 5.27 7.71 12.98
N LEU A 82 5.17 7.09 11.81
CA LEU A 82 5.01 5.65 11.72
C LEU A 82 6.36 4.96 11.89
N SER A 83 6.40 3.95 12.74
CA SER A 83 7.63 3.19 12.98
C SER A 83 7.49 1.77 12.44
N GLY A 84 8.62 1.22 11.99
CA GLY A 84 8.67 -0.12 11.45
C GLY A 84 7.98 -0.28 10.11
N PRO A 85 7.77 -1.51 9.65
CA PRO A 85 7.02 -1.76 8.43
C PRO A 85 5.52 -1.53 8.66
N VAL A 86 4.87 -0.87 7.72
CA VAL A 86 3.47 -0.50 7.87
C VAL A 86 2.66 -0.84 6.63
N VAL A 87 1.39 -1.13 6.85
CA VAL A 87 0.38 -1.22 5.80
C VAL A 87 -0.54 -0.01 5.93
N ILE A 88 -0.75 0.68 4.82
CA ILE A 88 -1.71 1.78 4.75
C ILE A 88 -2.78 1.38 3.74
N ASP A 89 -3.98 1.15 4.25
CA ASP A 89 -5.11 0.66 3.47
C ASP A 89 -5.99 1.82 3.02
N GLU A 90 -6.52 1.72 1.80
CA GLU A 90 -7.42 2.71 1.20
C GLU A 90 -6.74 4.07 0.95
N ILE A 91 -5.55 4.03 0.35
CA ILE A 91 -4.71 5.22 0.13
C ILE A 91 -5.40 6.31 -0.71
N GLN A 92 -6.36 5.93 -1.55
CA GLN A 92 -7.05 6.90 -2.40
C GLN A 92 -7.85 7.93 -1.60
N ARG A 93 -8.10 7.66 -0.33
CA ARG A 93 -8.79 8.63 0.55
C ARG A 93 -7.92 9.82 0.90
N VAL A 94 -6.60 9.65 0.92
CA VAL A 94 -5.64 10.74 1.16
C VAL A 94 -4.45 10.54 0.23
N PRO A 95 -4.61 10.88 -1.07
CA PRO A 95 -3.54 10.63 -2.06
C PRO A 95 -2.23 11.36 -1.74
N GLU A 96 -2.30 12.45 -1.00
CA GLU A 96 -1.12 13.23 -0.60
C GLU A 96 -0.13 12.42 0.22
N LEU A 97 -0.59 11.36 0.86
CA LEU A 97 0.30 10.46 1.61
C LEU A 97 1.37 9.83 0.71
N LEU A 98 1.07 9.63 -0.58
CA LEU A 98 2.05 9.05 -1.49
C LEU A 98 3.29 9.91 -1.63
N LEU A 99 3.14 11.23 -1.62
CA LEU A 99 4.29 12.15 -1.66
C LEU A 99 5.08 12.10 -0.36
N ALA A 100 4.39 12.03 0.77
CA ALA A 100 5.05 11.89 2.07
C ALA A 100 5.81 10.56 2.17
N ILE A 101 5.22 9.48 1.68
CA ILE A 101 5.86 8.16 1.63
C ILE A 101 7.11 8.20 0.76
N LYS A 102 7.03 8.84 -0.40
CA LYS A 102 8.18 9.02 -1.28
C LYS A 102 9.31 9.74 -0.56
N TYR A 103 8.99 10.85 0.10
CA TYR A 103 9.98 11.63 0.82
C TYR A 103 10.70 10.78 1.88
N VAL A 104 9.93 10.08 2.72
CA VAL A 104 10.51 9.25 3.78
C VAL A 104 11.33 8.10 3.20
N SER A 105 10.84 7.47 2.13
CA SER A 105 11.56 6.37 1.47
C SER A 105 12.87 6.81 0.85
N ASP A 106 12.92 8.02 0.31
CA ASP A 106 14.16 8.57 -0.27
C ASP A 106 15.20 8.88 0.81
N GLN A 107 14.75 9.27 2.00
CA GLN A 107 15.65 9.56 3.12
C GLN A 107 16.27 8.29 3.69
N ASP A 108 15.51 7.20 3.77
CA ASP A 108 15.96 5.95 4.37
C ASP A 108 15.28 4.77 3.67
N PRO A 109 15.80 4.36 2.51
CA PRO A 109 15.17 3.29 1.73
C PRO A 109 15.39 1.94 2.40
N LYS A 110 14.34 1.40 2.99
CA LYS A 110 14.32 0.06 3.57
C LYS A 110 13.33 -0.80 2.82
N ALA A 111 13.77 -1.94 2.29
CA ALA A 111 12.90 -2.86 1.58
C ALA A 111 11.73 -3.30 2.47
N GLY A 112 10.53 -3.31 1.89
CA GLY A 112 9.33 -3.74 2.60
C GLY A 112 8.79 -2.75 3.61
N ARG A 113 9.24 -1.51 3.62
CA ARG A 113 8.83 -0.54 4.63
C ARG A 113 7.36 -0.17 4.53
N PHE A 114 6.87 0.09 3.33
CA PHE A 114 5.50 0.54 3.10
C PHE A 114 4.76 -0.40 2.16
N VAL A 115 3.64 -0.93 2.62
CA VAL A 115 2.68 -1.64 1.78
C VAL A 115 1.42 -0.80 1.73
N ILE A 116 1.00 -0.42 0.53
CA ILE A 116 -0.10 0.50 0.32
C ILE A 116 -1.17 -0.21 -0.47
N THR A 117 -2.40 -0.13 -0.04
CA THR A 117 -3.53 -0.64 -0.81
C THR A 117 -4.44 0.50 -1.25
N GLY A 118 -5.16 0.28 -2.34
CA GLY A 118 -6.15 1.25 -2.78
C GLY A 118 -6.87 0.79 -4.01
N SER A 119 -8.04 1.37 -4.25
CA SER A 119 -8.72 1.20 -5.51
C SER A 119 -7.95 1.93 -6.60
N VAL A 120 -7.77 1.28 -7.75
CA VAL A 120 -7.10 1.93 -8.88
C VAL A 120 -8.07 2.94 -9.46
N ASN A 121 -7.73 4.22 -9.33
CA ASN A 121 -8.47 5.30 -9.95
C ASN A 121 -7.53 6.05 -10.89
N PRO A 122 -7.73 5.92 -12.22
CA PRO A 122 -6.85 6.57 -13.18
C PRO A 122 -6.81 8.10 -13.07
N MET A 123 -7.84 8.70 -12.47
CA MET A 123 -7.92 10.14 -12.30
C MET A 123 -7.11 10.64 -11.11
N LEU A 124 -6.91 9.81 -10.10
CA LEU A 124 -6.28 10.22 -8.85
C LEU A 124 -4.84 9.77 -8.69
N LEU A 125 -4.49 8.56 -9.17
CA LEU A 125 -3.20 7.97 -8.88
C LEU A 125 -2.10 8.17 -9.93
N PRO A 126 -2.37 8.37 -11.24
CA PRO A 126 -1.30 8.35 -12.23
C PRO A 126 -0.23 9.41 -12.00
N SER A 127 -0.61 10.64 -11.71
CA SER A 127 0.37 11.72 -11.54
C SER A 127 1.24 11.51 -10.30
N VAL A 128 0.65 11.03 -9.22
CA VAL A 128 1.39 10.76 -7.99
C VAL A 128 2.23 9.49 -8.15
N ALA A 129 1.65 8.44 -8.73
CA ALA A 129 2.36 7.19 -8.97
C ALA A 129 3.55 7.41 -9.92
N ASP A 130 3.39 8.23 -10.93
CA ASP A 130 4.48 8.56 -11.87
C ASP A 130 5.65 9.22 -11.16
N SER A 131 5.39 10.07 -10.17
CA SER A 131 6.46 10.69 -9.40
C SER A 131 7.24 9.68 -8.57
N LEU A 132 6.65 8.53 -8.23
CA LEU A 132 7.31 7.45 -7.50
C LEU A 132 8.08 6.49 -8.40
N ARG A 133 7.69 6.38 -9.69
CA ARG A 133 8.30 5.40 -10.60
C ARG A 133 9.73 5.73 -10.99
N GLY A 134 10.17 6.93 -10.81
CA GLY A 134 11.54 7.31 -11.08
C GLY A 134 12.55 6.77 -10.08
N ARG A 135 12.09 5.90 -9.20
CA ARG A 135 12.92 5.33 -8.13
C ARG A 135 13.17 3.83 -8.39
#